data_7e165fe7d5fc6eb51570174a1eaafe05
#
_entry.id   7e165fe7d5fc6eb51570174a1eaafe05
#
_cell.length_a   1.000
_cell.length_b   1.000
_cell.length_c   1.000
_cell.angle_alpha   90.00
_cell.angle_beta   90.00
_cell.angle_gamma   90.00
#
_symmetry.space_group_name_H-M   'P 1'
#
loop_
_entity.id
_entity.type
_entity.pdbx_description
1 polymer ?
#
loop_
_entity_poly.entity_id
_entity_poly.type
_entity_poly.pdbx_seq_one_letter_code
_entity_poly.pdbx_strand_id
1 'polypeptide(L)'
;DTISFHTSGNERLRIDHMVARICYRYFTSGGITLGSSSDKDIEKMYLDDSITQDVADNLKIKLEEHFDFLRIMSDYRKTAFGAPLGIHDFKVLSYLYFYILDTYGNVLIKDHQKFFDNFAEANSKLKNKEGIYEKTLHEESGYVVPVMYAKYIGAPHDSHKVKMAMSYLINELGDIEQFLDIRDTKRNFTILEKEAKLAGQKFLCAVDGKRLLLKDAHACHIIPHSKGGKTVYSNLVMCRAAYNIEMGVMDYNEYIKSRKKAA
;
A
#
# COMPACT_ATOMS: atom_id res chain seq x y z
N ASP A 1 25.93 -1.48 -11.23
CA ASP A 1 25.50 -0.24 -10.54
C ASP A 1 24.94 -0.63 -9.17
N THR A 2 25.65 -0.23 -8.13
CA THR A 2 25.37 -0.67 -6.76
C THR A 2 24.49 0.36 -6.07
N ILE A 3 23.35 -0.05 -5.49
CA ILE A 3 22.63 0.79 -4.55
C ILE A 3 23.55 0.96 -3.34
N SER A 4 24.05 2.17 -3.12
CA SER A 4 24.94 2.44 -2.01
C SER A 4 24.10 2.61 -0.74
N PHE A 5 24.31 1.73 0.24
CA PHE A 5 23.76 1.86 1.58
C PHE A 5 24.85 2.34 2.55
N HIS A 6 24.46 3.10 3.55
CA HIS A 6 25.34 3.44 4.64
C HIS A 6 25.47 2.20 5.55
N THR A 7 26.62 1.49 5.50
CA THR A 7 26.79 0.19 6.16
C THR A 7 27.70 0.29 7.38
N SER A 8 27.18 -0.01 8.54
CA SER A 8 27.94 -0.45 9.72
C SER A 8 27.90 -1.99 9.80
N GLY A 9 28.98 -2.62 10.17
CA GLY A 9 29.38 -4.04 9.99
C GLY A 9 28.38 -5.21 9.97
N ASN A 10 27.14 -5.09 10.50
CA ASN A 10 26.10 -6.13 10.43
C ASN A 10 24.99 -5.84 9.40
N GLU A 11 25.09 -4.77 8.65
CA GLU A 11 24.04 -4.31 7.74
C GLU A 11 23.98 -5.10 6.45
N ARG A 12 25.09 -5.70 6.01
CA ARG A 12 25.12 -6.53 4.80
C ARG A 12 24.14 -7.70 4.89
N LEU A 13 24.16 -8.46 5.99
CA LEU A 13 23.21 -9.54 6.22
C LEU A 13 21.75 -9.06 6.26
N ARG A 14 21.51 -7.85 6.75
CA ARG A 14 20.17 -7.25 6.75
C ARG A 14 19.70 -6.92 5.34
N ILE A 15 20.58 -6.46 4.48
CA ILE A 15 20.28 -6.17 3.08
C ILE A 15 20.00 -7.47 2.34
N ASP A 16 20.86 -8.48 2.47
CA ASP A 16 20.68 -9.80 1.86
C ASP A 16 19.34 -10.42 2.28
N HIS A 17 18.98 -10.29 3.55
CA HIS A 17 17.68 -10.72 4.07
C HIS A 17 16.50 -9.94 3.48
N MET A 18 16.64 -8.63 3.26
CA MET A 18 15.58 -7.84 2.61
C MET A 18 15.40 -8.24 1.15
N VAL A 19 16.52 -8.42 0.42
CA VAL A 19 16.49 -8.90 -0.96
C VAL A 19 15.81 -10.27 -1.04
N ALA A 20 16.20 -11.21 -0.19
CA ALA A 20 15.57 -12.53 -0.11
C ALA A 20 14.06 -12.46 0.15
N ARG A 21 13.61 -11.54 1.02
CA ARG A 21 12.18 -11.32 1.27
C ARG A 21 11.44 -10.72 0.07
N ILE A 22 12.07 -9.82 -0.67
CA ILE A 22 11.51 -9.28 -1.92
C ILE A 22 11.40 -10.41 -2.94
N CYS A 23 12.45 -11.22 -3.12
CA CYS A 23 12.44 -12.40 -3.98
C CYS A 23 11.30 -13.37 -3.61
N TYR A 24 11.20 -13.70 -2.32
CA TYR A 24 10.15 -14.58 -1.82
C TYR A 24 8.74 -14.08 -2.14
N ARG A 25 8.50 -12.78 -2.01
CA ARG A 25 7.20 -12.18 -2.34
C ARG A 25 6.88 -12.31 -3.82
N TYR A 26 7.82 -12.06 -4.70
CA TYR A 26 7.63 -12.27 -6.13
C TYR A 26 7.41 -13.74 -6.49
N PHE A 27 8.08 -14.64 -5.80
CA PHE A 27 7.96 -16.08 -6.03
C PHE A 27 6.60 -16.66 -5.60
N THR A 28 6.14 -16.33 -4.39
CA THR A 28 4.99 -17.02 -3.78
C THR A 28 3.62 -16.49 -4.18
N SER A 29 3.50 -15.21 -4.54
CA SER A 29 2.19 -14.58 -4.72
C SER A 29 1.92 -14.15 -6.16
N GLY A 30 2.67 -14.68 -7.12
CA GLY A 30 2.67 -14.05 -8.44
C GLY A 30 3.19 -12.62 -8.39
N GLY A 31 3.80 -12.26 -7.26
CA GLY A 31 4.61 -11.09 -7.09
C GLY A 31 4.07 -9.99 -6.17
N ILE A 32 2.85 -10.05 -5.63
CA ILE A 32 2.28 -8.74 -5.32
C ILE A 32 1.64 -8.63 -3.94
N THR A 33 1.32 -9.69 -3.24
CA THR A 33 0.66 -9.54 -1.94
C THR A 33 1.65 -9.26 -0.81
N LEU A 34 1.26 -8.35 0.08
CA LEU A 34 1.95 -8.07 1.34
C LEU A 34 1.79 -9.26 2.33
N GLY A 35 2.14 -10.47 1.88
CA GLY A 35 2.07 -11.68 2.67
C GLY A 35 3.16 -11.75 3.73
N SER A 36 3.03 -12.66 4.68
CA SER A 36 4.10 -13.01 5.61
C SER A 36 5.31 -13.58 4.85
N SER A 37 6.50 -13.25 5.32
CA SER A 37 7.75 -13.81 4.82
C SER A 37 8.66 -14.09 6.03
N SER A 38 8.43 -15.23 6.68
CA SER A 38 9.32 -15.69 7.76
C SER A 38 10.62 -16.24 7.19
N ASP A 39 11.64 -16.38 8.03
CA ASP A 39 12.92 -16.96 7.61
C ASP A 39 12.75 -18.41 7.14
N LYS A 40 11.82 -19.15 7.77
CA LYS A 40 11.46 -20.51 7.34
C LYS A 40 10.82 -20.55 5.95
N ASP A 41 10.04 -19.54 5.60
CA ASP A 41 9.41 -19.46 4.28
C ASP A 41 10.46 -19.15 3.22
N ILE A 42 11.43 -18.30 3.53
CA ILE A 42 12.57 -18.00 2.64
C ILE A 42 13.43 -19.24 2.45
N GLU A 43 13.73 -19.98 3.54
CA GLU A 43 14.47 -21.24 3.46
C GLU A 43 13.77 -22.26 2.57
N LYS A 44 12.45 -22.42 2.70
CA LYS A 44 11.66 -23.28 1.83
C LYS A 44 11.75 -22.86 0.35
N MET A 45 11.74 -21.57 0.04
CA MET A 45 11.90 -21.08 -1.33
C MET A 45 13.23 -21.53 -1.93
N TYR A 46 14.33 -21.45 -1.17
CA TYR A 46 15.65 -21.91 -1.66
C TYR A 46 15.74 -23.43 -1.85
N LEU A 47 14.86 -24.18 -1.19
CA LEU A 47 14.78 -25.65 -1.30
C LEU A 47 13.69 -26.11 -2.26
N ASP A 48 13.03 -25.18 -2.95
CA ASP A 48 11.91 -25.49 -3.84
C ASP A 48 12.41 -25.88 -5.23
N ASP A 49 12.29 -27.18 -5.55
CA ASP A 49 12.68 -27.75 -6.85
C ASP A 49 11.81 -27.24 -8.02
N SER A 50 10.72 -26.52 -7.74
CA SER A 50 9.88 -25.91 -8.79
C SER A 50 10.46 -24.64 -9.41
N ILE A 51 11.57 -24.11 -8.88
CA ILE A 51 12.27 -22.97 -9.44
C ILE A 51 13.03 -23.42 -10.69
N THR A 52 12.35 -23.40 -11.81
CA THR A 52 12.96 -23.62 -13.12
C THR A 52 13.75 -22.41 -13.59
N GLN A 53 14.58 -22.56 -14.63
CA GLN A 53 15.31 -21.43 -15.22
C GLN A 53 14.37 -20.32 -15.68
N ASP A 54 13.23 -20.65 -16.28
CA ASP A 54 12.24 -19.67 -16.75
C ASP A 54 11.64 -18.87 -15.58
N VAL A 55 11.38 -19.52 -14.44
CA VAL A 55 10.91 -18.85 -13.21
C VAL A 55 11.98 -17.91 -12.68
N ALA A 56 13.24 -18.34 -12.67
CA ALA A 56 14.37 -17.52 -12.22
C ALA A 56 14.59 -16.30 -13.13
N ASP A 57 14.50 -16.47 -14.45
CA ASP A 57 14.66 -15.38 -15.42
C ASP A 57 13.52 -14.34 -15.29
N ASN A 58 12.27 -14.79 -15.13
CA ASN A 58 11.13 -13.90 -14.87
C ASN A 58 11.28 -13.15 -13.52
N LEU A 59 11.75 -13.85 -12.49
CA LEU A 59 12.01 -13.25 -11.20
C LEU A 59 13.10 -12.17 -11.28
N LYS A 60 14.16 -12.45 -12.05
CA LYS A 60 15.26 -11.51 -12.29
C LYS A 60 14.75 -10.21 -12.92
N ILE A 61 13.92 -10.28 -13.97
CA ILE A 61 13.36 -9.09 -14.64
C ILE A 61 12.58 -8.25 -13.62
N LYS A 62 11.69 -8.87 -12.85
CA LYS A 62 10.90 -8.16 -11.83
C LYS A 62 11.74 -7.54 -10.72
N LEU A 63 12.84 -8.19 -10.35
CA LEU A 63 13.78 -7.65 -9.38
C LEU A 63 14.54 -6.47 -9.93
N GLU A 64 14.98 -6.53 -11.19
CA GLU A 64 15.66 -5.43 -11.86
C GLU A 64 14.75 -4.19 -11.90
N GLU A 65 13.50 -4.31 -12.30
CA GLU A 65 12.50 -3.23 -12.29
C GLU A 65 12.30 -2.65 -10.88
N HIS A 66 12.17 -3.51 -9.87
CA HIS A 66 12.00 -3.09 -8.48
C HIS A 66 13.22 -2.34 -7.95
N PHE A 67 14.42 -2.86 -8.22
CA PHE A 67 15.66 -2.20 -7.79
C PHE A 67 15.94 -0.92 -8.56
N ASP A 68 15.57 -0.83 -9.83
CA ASP A 68 15.65 0.42 -10.60
C ASP A 68 14.75 1.50 -10.00
N PHE A 69 13.52 1.15 -9.60
CA PHE A 69 12.65 2.06 -8.86
C PHE A 69 13.32 2.55 -7.58
N LEU A 70 13.84 1.64 -6.76
CA LEU A 70 14.49 2.00 -5.49
C LEU A 70 15.77 2.83 -5.69
N ARG A 71 16.53 2.56 -6.76
CA ARG A 71 17.73 3.33 -7.13
C ARG A 71 17.35 4.77 -7.48
N ILE A 72 16.32 4.95 -8.31
CA ILE A 72 15.82 6.28 -8.67
C ILE A 72 15.39 7.04 -7.40
N MET A 73 14.64 6.41 -6.50
CA MET A 73 14.22 7.03 -5.22
C MET A 73 15.42 7.38 -4.33
N SER A 74 16.46 6.53 -4.33
CA SER A 74 17.69 6.77 -3.57
C SER A 74 18.49 7.96 -4.11
N ASP A 75 18.55 8.12 -5.43
CA ASP A 75 19.23 9.24 -6.08
C ASP A 75 18.50 10.56 -5.77
N TYR A 76 17.17 10.59 -5.82
CA TYR A 76 16.41 11.77 -5.41
C TYR A 76 16.63 12.11 -3.94
N ARG A 77 16.61 11.11 -3.04
CA ARG A 77 16.89 11.34 -1.63
C ARG A 77 18.28 11.90 -1.39
N LYS A 78 19.28 11.33 -2.08
CA LYS A 78 20.66 11.81 -2.00
C LYS A 78 20.78 13.28 -2.45
N THR A 79 20.08 13.64 -3.50
CA THR A 79 20.04 15.03 -4.01
C THR A 79 19.34 15.96 -3.02
N ALA A 80 18.21 15.56 -2.47
CA ALA A 80 17.40 16.41 -1.59
C ALA A 80 17.96 16.52 -0.15
N PHE A 81 18.56 15.45 0.38
CA PHE A 81 18.95 15.34 1.79
C PHE A 81 20.43 14.98 2.01
N GLY A 82 21.22 14.88 0.95
CA GLY A 82 22.65 14.59 1.03
C GLY A 82 23.02 13.15 1.37
N ALA A 83 22.05 12.23 1.50
CA ALA A 83 22.27 10.84 1.87
C ALA A 83 21.33 9.88 1.12
N PRO A 84 21.78 8.66 0.75
CA PRO A 84 20.94 7.66 0.11
C PRO A 84 19.82 7.14 1.04
N LEU A 85 18.95 6.29 0.51
CA LEU A 85 17.89 5.65 1.29
C LEU A 85 18.45 4.89 2.50
N GLY A 86 17.89 5.13 3.67
CA GLY A 86 18.10 4.29 4.83
C GLY A 86 17.31 2.98 4.73
N ILE A 87 17.66 1.97 5.54
CA ILE A 87 17.00 0.65 5.55
C ILE A 87 15.48 0.76 5.75
N HIS A 88 15.04 1.66 6.61
CA HIS A 88 13.60 1.86 6.84
C HIS A 88 12.89 2.35 5.57
N ASP A 89 13.40 3.42 4.95
CA ASP A 89 12.78 4.02 3.76
C ASP A 89 12.82 3.05 2.58
N PHE A 90 13.90 2.26 2.45
CA PHE A 90 14.00 1.18 1.48
C PHE A 90 12.87 0.15 1.64
N LYS A 91 12.61 -0.32 2.87
CA LYS A 91 11.51 -1.26 3.15
C LYS A 91 10.15 -0.67 2.81
N VAL A 92 9.91 0.56 3.25
CA VAL A 92 8.63 1.24 3.02
C VAL A 92 8.39 1.43 1.53
N LEU A 93 9.39 1.91 0.78
CA LEU A 93 9.29 2.07 -0.68
C LEU A 93 9.10 0.75 -1.40
N SER A 94 9.75 -0.33 -0.95
CA SER A 94 9.53 -1.67 -1.50
C SER A 94 8.08 -2.12 -1.31
N TYR A 95 7.49 -1.91 -0.12
CA TYR A 95 6.09 -2.25 0.11
C TYR A 95 5.13 -1.35 -0.68
N LEU A 96 5.45 -0.08 -0.82
CA LEU A 96 4.68 0.85 -1.64
C LEU A 96 4.74 0.46 -3.12
N TYR A 97 5.89 0.03 -3.62
CA TYR A 97 6.03 -0.47 -4.98
C TYR A 97 5.18 -1.72 -5.21
N PHE A 98 5.19 -2.68 -4.28
CA PHE A 98 4.29 -3.84 -4.34
C PHE A 98 2.81 -3.43 -4.35
N TYR A 99 2.45 -2.45 -3.52
CA TYR A 99 1.09 -1.92 -3.51
C TYR A 99 0.70 -1.32 -4.88
N ILE A 100 1.58 -0.54 -5.48
CA ILE A 100 1.35 0.06 -6.81
C ILE A 100 1.14 -1.04 -7.86
N LEU A 101 1.99 -2.06 -7.90
CA LEU A 101 1.86 -3.17 -8.83
C LEU A 101 0.55 -3.96 -8.60
N ASP A 102 0.19 -4.22 -7.35
CA ASP A 102 -1.03 -4.96 -6.99
C ASP A 102 -2.30 -4.17 -7.35
N THR A 103 -2.25 -2.87 -7.11
CA THR A 103 -3.40 -1.99 -7.27
C THR A 103 -3.66 -1.60 -8.71
N TYR A 104 -2.60 -1.27 -9.44
CA TYR A 104 -2.68 -0.62 -10.75
C TYR A 104 -2.08 -1.46 -11.88
N GLY A 105 -1.46 -2.59 -11.55
CA GLY A 105 -0.75 -3.41 -12.53
C GLY A 105 0.57 -2.77 -12.98
N ASN A 106 0.93 -3.00 -14.23
CA ASN A 106 2.15 -2.44 -14.81
C ASN A 106 1.94 -0.97 -15.19
N VAL A 107 2.39 -0.06 -14.34
CA VAL A 107 2.28 1.38 -14.49
C VAL A 107 3.65 2.04 -14.52
N LEU A 108 3.72 3.23 -15.14
CA LEU A 108 4.91 4.07 -15.08
C LEU A 108 4.67 5.22 -14.08
N ILE A 109 5.71 5.57 -13.35
CA ILE A 109 5.70 6.80 -12.55
C ILE A 109 6.04 7.96 -13.48
N LYS A 110 5.13 8.91 -13.64
CA LYS A 110 5.28 10.08 -14.52
C LYS A 110 6.30 11.06 -14.00
N ASP A 111 6.30 11.28 -12.71
CA ASP A 111 7.12 12.28 -12.03
C ASP A 111 7.69 11.69 -10.74
N HIS A 112 8.87 11.11 -10.88
CA HIS A 112 9.57 10.45 -9.78
C HIS A 112 9.92 11.43 -8.65
N GLN A 113 10.24 12.68 -8.96
CA GLN A 113 10.59 13.66 -7.93
C GLN A 113 9.39 14.02 -7.08
N LYS A 114 8.27 14.40 -7.72
CA LYS A 114 7.04 14.70 -6.97
C LYS A 114 6.52 13.50 -6.19
N PHE A 115 6.62 12.30 -6.78
CA PHE A 115 6.28 11.07 -6.07
C PHE A 115 7.13 10.90 -4.81
N PHE A 116 8.46 11.10 -4.93
CA PHE A 116 9.37 10.98 -3.80
C PHE A 116 9.11 12.06 -2.73
N ASP A 117 8.88 13.31 -3.12
CA ASP A 117 8.60 14.41 -2.20
C ASP A 117 7.31 14.13 -1.40
N ASN A 118 6.25 13.68 -2.07
CA ASN A 118 4.99 13.28 -1.42
C ASN A 118 5.20 12.09 -0.47
N PHE A 119 5.96 11.09 -0.90
CA PHE A 119 6.34 9.96 -0.05
C PHE A 119 7.13 10.41 1.17
N ALA A 120 8.15 11.25 1.01
CA ALA A 120 9.00 11.72 2.10
C ALA A 120 8.20 12.52 3.13
N GLU A 121 7.28 13.37 2.68
CA GLU A 121 6.37 14.11 3.56
C GLU A 121 5.45 13.17 4.34
N ALA A 122 4.76 12.25 3.67
CA ALA A 122 3.84 11.29 4.30
C ALA A 122 4.58 10.39 5.30
N ASN A 123 5.73 9.84 4.92
CA ASN A 123 6.56 9.00 5.78
C ASN A 123 7.08 9.76 7.02
N SER A 124 7.46 11.03 6.86
CA SER A 124 7.87 11.89 7.98
C SER A 124 6.70 12.18 8.93
N LYS A 125 5.54 12.53 8.40
CA LYS A 125 4.31 12.73 9.19
C LYS A 125 3.96 11.51 10.03
N LEU A 126 4.03 10.32 9.45
CA LEU A 126 3.70 9.07 10.14
C LEU A 126 4.73 8.71 11.22
N LYS A 127 6.03 8.95 10.97
CA LYS A 127 7.05 8.79 11.99
C LYS A 127 6.84 9.73 13.17
N ASN A 128 6.42 10.96 12.92
CA ASN A 128 6.14 11.96 13.97
C ASN A 128 4.84 11.66 14.73
N LYS A 129 3.88 10.95 14.11
CA LYS A 129 2.65 10.48 14.75
C LYS A 129 2.82 9.16 15.53
N GLU A 130 3.99 8.54 15.47
CA GLU A 130 4.22 7.25 16.14
C GLU A 130 4.04 7.39 17.66
N GLY A 131 3.24 6.50 18.24
CA GLY A 131 2.84 6.56 19.64
C GLY A 131 1.67 7.49 19.95
N ILE A 132 1.21 8.29 19.01
CA ILE A 132 -0.04 9.04 19.15
C ILE A 132 -1.21 8.06 18.97
N TYR A 133 -2.17 8.13 19.89
CA TYR A 133 -3.34 7.27 19.85
C TYR A 133 -4.33 7.79 18.80
N GLU A 134 -4.51 7.07 17.70
CA GLU A 134 -5.70 7.23 16.89
C GLU A 134 -6.84 6.44 17.54
N LYS A 135 -8.04 7.03 17.59
CA LYS A 135 -9.27 6.29 17.90
C LYS A 135 -9.58 5.37 16.71
N THR A 136 -8.77 4.35 16.52
CA THR A 136 -9.19 3.22 15.71
C THR A 136 -10.25 2.51 16.52
N LEU A 137 -11.49 2.55 16.05
CA LEU A 137 -12.57 1.76 16.58
C LEU A 137 -12.24 0.29 16.28
N HIS A 138 -11.36 -0.30 17.08
CA HIS A 138 -11.20 -1.74 17.08
C HIS A 138 -12.46 -2.35 17.69
N GLU A 139 -13.16 -2.85 16.88
CA GLU A 139 -14.14 -3.88 16.63
C GLU A 139 -15.16 -4.23 17.72
N GLU A 140 -15.03 -3.96 18.94
CA GLU A 140 -16.09 -4.23 19.92
C GLU A 140 -15.87 -3.49 21.25
N SER A 141 -14.71 -2.91 21.46
CA SER A 141 -14.29 -2.46 22.79
C SER A 141 -13.95 -0.97 22.90
N GLY A 142 -13.95 -0.21 21.80
CA GLY A 142 -13.59 1.21 21.82
C GLY A 142 -12.13 1.49 22.17
N TYR A 143 -11.23 0.52 22.00
CA TYR A 143 -9.80 0.69 22.27
C TYR A 143 -9.17 1.70 21.31
N VAL A 144 -8.33 2.55 21.88
CA VAL A 144 -7.46 3.46 21.18
C VAL A 144 -6.18 2.71 20.86
N VAL A 145 -5.89 2.51 19.58
CA VAL A 145 -4.66 1.82 19.13
C VAL A 145 -3.62 2.88 18.79
N PRO A 146 -2.40 2.81 19.35
CA PRO A 146 -1.34 3.75 18.98
C PRO A 146 -0.93 3.53 17.53
N VAL A 147 -0.64 4.62 16.81
CA VAL A 147 -0.01 4.56 15.49
C VAL A 147 1.40 4.02 15.69
N MET A 148 1.64 2.80 15.21
CA MET A 148 2.90 2.07 15.38
C MET A 148 3.57 1.84 14.02
N TYR A 149 3.57 2.87 13.18
CA TYR A 149 4.00 2.79 11.79
C TYR A 149 5.41 2.21 11.60
N ALA A 150 6.42 2.81 12.21
CA ALA A 150 7.81 2.36 12.04
C ALA A 150 8.04 0.95 12.65
N LYS A 151 7.41 0.65 13.79
CA LYS A 151 7.44 -0.67 14.41
C LYS A 151 6.79 -1.73 13.53
N TYR A 152 5.67 -1.41 12.89
CA TYR A 152 4.96 -2.34 12.01
C TYR A 152 5.75 -2.62 10.73
N ILE A 153 6.38 -1.62 10.13
CA ILE A 153 7.32 -1.80 9.01
C ILE A 153 8.53 -2.66 9.42
N GLY A 154 8.96 -2.56 10.67
CA GLY A 154 10.03 -3.38 11.23
C GLY A 154 9.68 -4.85 11.46
N ALA A 155 8.41 -5.25 11.35
CA ALA A 155 7.92 -6.61 11.59
C ALA A 155 7.51 -7.33 10.28
N PRO A 156 8.44 -7.63 9.36
CA PRO A 156 8.13 -8.13 8.01
C PRO A 156 7.53 -9.56 8.00
N HIS A 157 7.64 -10.28 9.11
CA HIS A 157 7.04 -11.60 9.31
C HIS A 157 5.56 -11.54 9.72
N ASP A 158 5.06 -10.36 10.08
CA ASP A 158 3.68 -10.13 10.49
C ASP A 158 2.95 -9.33 9.38
N SER A 159 2.28 -10.07 8.51
CA SER A 159 1.57 -9.48 7.37
C SER A 159 0.48 -8.48 7.78
N HIS A 160 -0.15 -8.69 8.94
CA HIS A 160 -1.18 -7.79 9.45
C HIS A 160 -0.59 -6.41 9.80
N LYS A 161 0.54 -6.41 10.54
CA LYS A 161 1.23 -5.17 10.91
C LYS A 161 1.73 -4.40 9.69
N VAL A 162 2.32 -5.10 8.73
CA VAL A 162 2.78 -4.46 7.47
C VAL A 162 1.60 -3.87 6.70
N LYS A 163 0.47 -4.56 6.61
CA LYS A 163 -0.75 -4.05 5.97
C LYS A 163 -1.28 -2.81 6.69
N MET A 164 -1.32 -2.81 8.01
CA MET A 164 -1.72 -1.62 8.78
C MET A 164 -0.79 -0.44 8.52
N ALA A 165 0.53 -0.65 8.51
CA ALA A 165 1.48 0.41 8.20
C ALA A 165 1.27 0.97 6.79
N MET A 166 1.01 0.11 5.80
CA MET A 166 0.69 0.54 4.44
C MET A 166 -0.63 1.28 4.37
N SER A 167 -1.66 0.87 5.11
CA SER A 167 -2.93 1.60 5.19
C SER A 167 -2.73 3.03 5.71
N TYR A 168 -1.91 3.22 6.75
CA TYR A 168 -1.55 4.56 7.23
C TYR A 168 -0.81 5.36 6.15
N LEU A 169 0.17 4.76 5.48
CA LEU A 169 0.94 5.44 4.43
C LEU A 169 0.07 5.86 3.26
N ILE A 170 -0.77 4.96 2.75
CA ILE A 170 -1.68 5.24 1.63
C ILE A 170 -2.65 6.37 1.98
N ASN A 171 -3.14 6.38 3.21
CA ASN A 171 -4.04 7.44 3.67
C ASN A 171 -3.33 8.81 3.75
N GLU A 172 -2.07 8.86 4.19
CA GLU A 172 -1.28 10.10 4.22
C GLU A 172 -0.83 10.55 2.82
N LEU A 173 -0.54 9.61 1.92
CA LEU A 173 -0.20 9.90 0.52
C LEU A 173 -1.38 10.49 -0.26
N GLY A 174 -2.60 10.11 0.10
CA GLY A 174 -3.82 10.55 -0.58
C GLY A 174 -3.90 10.00 -2.02
N ASP A 175 -4.02 10.91 -2.99
CA ASP A 175 -4.18 10.55 -4.42
C ASP A 175 -2.82 10.25 -5.06
N ILE A 176 -2.37 9.01 -4.93
CA ILE A 176 -1.11 8.51 -5.54
C ILE A 176 -1.20 8.44 -7.08
N GLU A 177 -2.40 8.33 -7.63
CA GLU A 177 -2.64 8.12 -9.07
C GLU A 177 -2.20 9.32 -9.91
N GLN A 178 -2.17 10.51 -9.31
CA GLN A 178 -1.67 11.71 -9.97
C GLN A 178 -0.22 11.57 -10.46
N PHE A 179 0.55 10.68 -9.83
CA PHE A 179 1.96 10.41 -10.17
C PHE A 179 2.12 9.22 -11.13
N LEU A 180 1.03 8.48 -11.43
CA LEU A 180 1.07 7.25 -12.21
C LEU A 180 0.48 7.43 -13.60
N ASP A 181 1.13 6.82 -14.60
CA ASP A 181 0.55 6.60 -15.92
C ASP A 181 -0.16 5.23 -15.93
N ILE A 182 -1.43 5.25 -15.55
CA ILE A 182 -2.25 4.04 -15.43
C ILE A 182 -2.78 3.68 -16.81
N ARG A 183 -2.22 2.61 -17.41
CA ARG A 183 -2.59 2.15 -18.75
C ARG A 183 -3.83 1.29 -18.77
N ASP A 184 -4.02 0.47 -17.71
CA ASP A 184 -5.17 -0.42 -17.57
C ASP A 184 -5.95 -0.11 -16.30
N THR A 185 -7.27 0.01 -16.44
CA THR A 185 -8.17 0.20 -15.29
C THR A 185 -8.69 -1.15 -14.81
N LYS A 186 -8.43 -1.49 -13.56
CA LYS A 186 -9.04 -2.65 -12.92
C LYS A 186 -10.48 -2.36 -12.52
N ARG A 187 -11.31 -3.41 -12.36
CA ARG A 187 -12.72 -3.25 -11.96
C ARG A 187 -12.97 -3.33 -10.45
N ASN A 188 -12.04 -3.92 -9.70
CA ASN A 188 -12.22 -4.19 -8.28
C ASN A 188 -11.13 -3.52 -7.44
N PHE A 189 -11.52 -2.93 -6.33
CA PHE A 189 -10.58 -2.43 -5.33
C PHE A 189 -9.92 -3.59 -4.57
N THR A 190 -8.63 -3.49 -4.32
CA THR A 190 -7.89 -4.46 -3.50
C THR A 190 -8.34 -4.39 -2.03
N ILE A 191 -8.04 -5.42 -1.27
CA ILE A 191 -8.31 -5.44 0.17
C ILE A 191 -7.58 -4.31 0.88
N LEU A 192 -6.33 -4.04 0.48
CA LEU A 192 -5.50 -2.99 1.06
C LEU A 192 -6.08 -1.58 0.82
N GLU A 193 -6.60 -1.30 -0.38
CA GLU A 193 -7.29 -0.03 -0.66
C GLU A 193 -8.55 0.13 0.20
N LYS A 194 -9.33 -0.94 0.36
CA LYS A 194 -10.53 -0.95 1.19
C LYS A 194 -10.20 -0.68 2.66
N GLU A 195 -9.17 -1.36 3.19
CA GLU A 195 -8.68 -1.17 4.55
C GLU A 195 -8.18 0.27 4.76
N ALA A 196 -7.32 0.76 3.86
CA ALA A 196 -6.80 2.12 3.91
C ALA A 196 -7.93 3.17 3.88
N LYS A 197 -8.89 2.99 2.96
CA LYS A 197 -10.02 3.92 2.83
C LYS A 197 -10.91 3.91 4.06
N LEU A 198 -11.22 2.73 4.60
CA LEU A 198 -12.03 2.60 5.80
C LEU A 198 -11.33 3.20 7.02
N ALA A 199 -10.02 3.00 7.14
CA ALA A 199 -9.21 3.65 8.18
C ALA A 199 -9.23 5.19 8.03
N GLY A 200 -9.06 5.71 6.82
CA GLY A 200 -9.19 7.15 6.52
C GLY A 200 -10.56 7.72 6.84
N GLN A 201 -11.62 6.91 6.70
CA GLN A 201 -12.98 7.25 7.13
C GLN A 201 -13.22 7.04 8.63
N LYS A 202 -12.17 6.76 9.43
CA LYS A 202 -12.26 6.49 10.88
C LYS A 202 -13.22 5.35 11.22
N PHE A 203 -13.26 4.33 10.36
CA PHE A 203 -14.20 3.20 10.45
C PHE A 203 -15.67 3.60 10.46
N LEU A 204 -16.01 4.68 9.77
CA LEU A 204 -17.38 5.15 9.62
C LEU A 204 -17.87 4.92 8.18
N CYS A 205 -19.13 4.58 8.06
CA CYS A 205 -19.81 4.50 6.76
C CYS A 205 -19.92 5.90 6.15
N ALA A 206 -19.50 6.06 4.89
CA ALA A 206 -19.52 7.34 4.20
C ALA A 206 -20.94 7.91 3.99
N VAL A 207 -21.99 7.06 4.06
CA VAL A 207 -23.38 7.48 3.81
C VAL A 207 -24.08 7.94 5.09
N ASP A 208 -23.99 7.16 6.16
CA ASP A 208 -24.76 7.40 7.40
C ASP A 208 -23.91 7.82 8.60
N GLY A 209 -22.59 7.87 8.43
CA GLY A 209 -21.64 8.23 9.50
C GLY A 209 -21.57 7.25 10.67
N LYS A 210 -22.25 6.09 10.58
CA LYS A 210 -22.24 5.08 11.63
C LYS A 210 -21.05 4.15 11.47
N ARG A 211 -20.66 3.51 12.58
CA ARG A 211 -19.58 2.53 12.62
C ARG A 211 -19.74 1.46 11.52
N LEU A 212 -18.65 1.16 10.83
CA LEU A 212 -18.60 0.20 9.74
C LEU A 212 -17.36 -0.71 9.89
N LEU A 213 -17.58 -2.01 9.97
CA LEU A 213 -16.51 -3.01 9.99
C LEU A 213 -16.17 -3.42 8.57
N LEU A 214 -14.92 -3.82 8.32
CA LEU A 214 -14.47 -4.22 6.98
C LEU A 214 -15.30 -5.36 6.40
N LYS A 215 -15.70 -6.33 7.22
CA LYS A 215 -16.55 -7.47 6.82
C LYS A 215 -17.94 -7.05 6.34
N ASP A 216 -18.45 -5.92 6.81
CA ASP A 216 -19.78 -5.38 6.50
C ASP A 216 -19.69 -4.22 5.47
N ALA A 217 -18.46 -3.88 5.07
CA ALA A 217 -18.18 -2.75 4.21
C ALA A 217 -18.13 -3.17 2.74
N HIS A 218 -18.80 -2.40 1.92
CA HIS A 218 -18.68 -2.47 0.46
C HIS A 218 -17.87 -1.29 -0.06
N ALA A 219 -16.99 -1.57 -1.03
CA ALA A 219 -16.28 -0.57 -1.78
C ALA A 219 -17.20 -0.01 -2.86
N CYS A 220 -17.45 1.28 -2.81
CA CYS A 220 -18.32 1.99 -3.74
C CYS A 220 -17.48 2.96 -4.58
N HIS A 221 -17.74 3.01 -5.89
CA HIS A 221 -17.18 4.05 -6.75
C HIS A 221 -17.92 5.36 -6.52
N ILE A 222 -17.20 6.48 -6.34
CA ILE A 222 -17.79 7.82 -6.26
C ILE A 222 -18.46 8.16 -7.59
N ILE A 223 -17.73 7.99 -8.69
CA ILE A 223 -18.25 8.02 -10.06
C ILE A 223 -18.36 6.56 -10.51
N PRO A 224 -19.54 6.03 -10.83
CA PRO A 224 -19.72 4.64 -11.23
C PRO A 224 -18.84 4.25 -12.41
N HIS A 225 -18.33 3.01 -12.40
CA HIS A 225 -17.52 2.48 -13.51
C HIS A 225 -18.29 2.53 -14.85
N SER A 226 -19.61 2.29 -14.83
CA SER A 226 -20.49 2.42 -16.01
C SER A 226 -20.60 3.84 -16.56
N LYS A 227 -20.23 4.85 -15.79
CA LYS A 227 -20.16 6.26 -16.18
C LYS A 227 -18.70 6.74 -16.42
N GLY A 228 -17.78 5.82 -16.64
CA GLY A 228 -16.37 6.13 -16.90
C GLY A 228 -15.52 6.37 -15.65
N GLY A 229 -16.04 6.10 -14.45
CA GLY A 229 -15.29 6.18 -13.21
C GLY A 229 -14.21 5.10 -13.15
N LYS A 230 -12.97 5.50 -12.87
CA LYS A 230 -11.83 4.58 -12.74
C LYS A 230 -11.86 3.88 -11.39
N THR A 231 -11.32 2.65 -11.32
CA THR A 231 -11.14 1.91 -10.06
C THR A 231 -9.80 2.31 -9.43
N VAL A 232 -9.79 3.51 -8.87
CA VAL A 232 -8.63 4.18 -8.27
C VAL A 232 -9.01 4.69 -6.88
N TYR A 233 -8.03 4.83 -5.98
CA TYR A 233 -8.24 5.16 -4.57
C TYR A 233 -9.03 6.47 -4.36
N SER A 234 -8.82 7.48 -5.19
CA SER A 234 -9.56 8.76 -5.16
C SER A 234 -11.05 8.59 -5.48
N ASN A 235 -11.40 7.56 -6.26
CA ASN A 235 -12.78 7.26 -6.63
C ASN A 235 -13.43 6.20 -5.71
N LEU A 236 -12.83 5.90 -4.57
CA LEU A 236 -13.31 4.91 -3.59
C LEU A 236 -13.96 5.59 -2.40
N VAL A 237 -15.12 5.08 -1.97
CA VAL A 237 -15.68 5.27 -0.63
C VAL A 237 -16.13 3.94 -0.05
N MET A 238 -16.11 3.81 1.27
CA MET A 238 -16.57 2.62 1.97
C MET A 238 -17.96 2.89 2.57
N CYS A 239 -18.93 2.07 2.23
CA CYS A 239 -20.29 2.18 2.74
C CYS A 239 -20.87 0.80 3.09
N ARG A 240 -22.06 0.76 3.69
CA ARG A 240 -22.77 -0.51 3.91
C ARG A 240 -23.26 -1.09 2.60
N ALA A 241 -23.33 -2.42 2.52
CA ALA A 241 -23.84 -3.15 1.35
C ALA A 241 -25.18 -2.62 0.85
N ALA A 242 -26.11 -2.37 1.77
CA ALA A 242 -27.44 -1.86 1.45
C ALA A 242 -27.38 -0.53 0.68
N TYR A 243 -26.52 0.39 1.09
CA TYR A 243 -26.38 1.68 0.39
C TYR A 243 -25.71 1.55 -0.98
N ASN A 244 -24.76 0.64 -1.13
CA ASN A 244 -24.16 0.37 -2.42
C ASN A 244 -25.18 -0.19 -3.42
N ILE A 245 -26.05 -1.08 -2.96
CA ILE A 245 -27.12 -1.67 -3.76
C ILE A 245 -28.18 -0.58 -4.11
N GLU A 246 -28.60 0.21 -3.13
CA GLU A 246 -29.57 1.30 -3.33
C GLU A 246 -29.05 2.37 -4.30
N MET A 247 -27.78 2.71 -4.19
CA MET A 247 -27.12 3.68 -5.09
C MET A 247 -27.03 3.18 -6.54
N GLY A 248 -26.83 1.88 -6.75
CA GLY A 248 -26.74 1.27 -8.08
C GLY A 248 -25.72 1.96 -8.98
N VAL A 249 -26.19 2.56 -10.07
CA VAL A 249 -25.36 3.31 -11.05
C VAL A 249 -25.44 4.84 -10.85
N MET A 250 -25.95 5.31 -9.72
CA MET A 250 -25.97 6.73 -9.38
C MET A 250 -24.59 7.18 -8.89
N ASP A 251 -24.21 8.42 -9.20
CA ASP A 251 -23.06 9.07 -8.61
C ASP A 251 -23.22 9.20 -7.09
N TYR A 252 -22.18 8.91 -6.32
CA TYR A 252 -22.22 8.97 -4.86
C TYR A 252 -22.68 10.34 -4.33
N ASN A 253 -22.20 11.43 -4.92
CA ASN A 253 -22.56 12.78 -4.48
C ASN A 253 -24.03 13.10 -4.81
N GLU A 254 -24.52 12.62 -5.94
CA GLU A 254 -25.95 12.72 -6.30
C GLU A 254 -26.82 11.93 -5.32
N TYR A 255 -26.40 10.70 -5.01
CA TYR A 255 -27.08 9.84 -4.03
C TYR A 255 -27.16 10.49 -2.65
N ILE A 256 -26.05 11.04 -2.14
CA ILE A 256 -26.05 11.75 -0.85
C ILE A 256 -26.99 12.96 -0.86
N LYS A 257 -27.02 13.71 -1.96
CA LYS A 257 -27.93 14.85 -2.11
C LYS A 257 -29.41 14.41 -2.12
N SER A 258 -29.73 13.31 -2.80
CA SER A 258 -31.11 12.78 -2.84
C SER A 258 -31.59 12.33 -1.45
N ARG A 259 -30.72 11.66 -0.69
CA ARG A 259 -31.05 11.24 0.67
C ARG A 259 -31.28 12.40 1.63
N LYS A 260 -30.49 13.48 1.52
CA LYS A 260 -30.69 14.70 2.33
C LYS A 260 -31.98 15.44 2.04
N LYS A 261 -32.55 15.26 0.84
CA LYS A 261 -33.84 15.85 0.49
C LYS A 261 -35.04 15.01 0.97
N ALA A 262 -34.80 13.72 1.22
CA ALA A 262 -35.83 12.77 1.64
C ALA A 262 -35.91 12.61 3.19
N ALA A 263 -34.95 13.15 3.92
CA ALA A 263 -34.89 13.17 5.40
C ALA A 263 -35.33 14.51 5.96
#